data_2a0520a26b2b9dc77fba14baae8a2914
#
_entry.id   2a0520a26b2b9dc77fba14baae8a2914
#
_cell.length_a   1.000
_cell.length_b   1.000
_cell.length_c   1.000
_cell.angle_alpha   90.00
_cell.angle_beta   90.00
_cell.angle_gamma   90.00
#
_symmetry.space_group_name_H-M   'P 1'
#
loop_
_entity.id
_entity.type
_entity.pdbx_description
1 polymer ?
#
loop_
_entity_poly.entity_id
_entity_poly.type
_entity_poly.pdbx_seq_one_letter_code
_entity_poly.pdbx_strand_id
1 'polypeptide(L)' 'MMSSDDLFLRAFENSAGHMANLDAVKSIVERLAGQGHSLDDIIQLLEREMEGAEVTLQTDLRILINETQHLVRRKTST' A
#
# COMPACT_ATOMS: atom_id res chain seq x y z
N MET A 1 6.45 -11.02 -15.39
CA MET A 1 7.13 -10.27 -14.34
C MET A 1 6.18 -9.21 -13.77
N MET A 2 6.06 -9.12 -12.46
CA MET A 2 5.14 -8.16 -11.84
C MET A 2 5.77 -6.77 -11.78
N SER A 3 5.01 -5.77 -12.20
CA SER A 3 5.42 -4.37 -12.04
C SER A 3 5.24 -3.92 -10.59
N SER A 4 5.76 -2.73 -10.26
CA SER A 4 5.55 -2.14 -8.93
C SER A 4 4.06 -1.95 -8.67
N ASP A 5 3.30 -1.51 -9.67
CA ASP A 5 1.86 -1.33 -9.53
C ASP A 5 1.16 -2.66 -9.25
N ASP A 6 1.58 -3.74 -9.92
CA ASP A 6 0.98 -5.06 -9.71
C ASP A 6 1.22 -5.55 -8.28
N LEU A 7 2.44 -5.38 -7.75
CA LEU A 7 2.76 -5.76 -6.39
C LEU A 7 1.96 -4.94 -5.38
N PHE A 8 1.84 -3.64 -5.62
CA PHE A 8 1.10 -2.74 -4.75
C PHE A 8 -0.40 -3.10 -4.72
N LEU A 9 -0.98 -3.36 -5.89
CA LEU A 9 -2.39 -3.75 -5.97
C LEU A 9 -2.62 -5.10 -5.31
N ARG A 10 -1.67 -6.03 -5.42
CA ARG A 10 -1.76 -7.31 -4.72
C ARG A 10 -1.69 -7.12 -3.20
N ALA A 11 -0.81 -6.23 -2.74
CA ALA A 11 -0.73 -5.92 -1.32
C ALA A 11 -2.06 -5.39 -0.81
N PHE A 12 -2.68 -4.50 -1.56
CA PHE A 12 -3.99 -3.98 -1.21
C PHE A 12 -5.04 -5.09 -1.15
N GLU A 13 -5.10 -5.94 -2.17
CA GLU A 13 -6.06 -7.05 -2.18
C GLU A 13 -5.86 -8.00 -1.00
N ASN A 14 -4.60 -8.32 -0.68
CA ASN A 14 -4.30 -9.23 0.41
C ASN A 14 -4.69 -8.66 1.77
N SER A 15 -4.64 -7.35 1.94
CA SER A 15 -4.90 -6.70 3.21
C SER A 15 -6.30 -6.09 3.32
N ALA A 16 -7.06 -6.06 2.22
CA ALA A 16 -8.36 -5.39 2.17
C ALA A 16 -9.34 -5.91 3.23
N GLY A 17 -9.32 -7.21 3.50
CA GLY A 17 -10.22 -7.81 4.47
C GLY A 17 -9.96 -7.37 5.91
N HIS A 18 -8.84 -6.74 6.20
CA HIS A 18 -8.48 -6.26 7.52
C HIS A 18 -8.65 -4.76 7.69
N MET A 19 -9.21 -4.09 6.68
CA MET A 19 -9.31 -2.63 6.67
C MET A 19 -10.68 -2.14 7.11
N ALA A 20 -10.68 -1.13 7.98
CA ALA A 20 -11.91 -0.49 8.44
C ALA A 20 -12.39 0.58 7.46
N ASN A 21 -11.46 1.26 6.79
CA ASN A 21 -11.75 2.35 5.86
C ASN A 21 -11.38 1.96 4.43
N LEU A 22 -11.94 0.85 3.96
CA LEU A 22 -11.56 0.26 2.68
C LEU A 22 -11.70 1.25 1.52
N ASP A 23 -12.79 2.00 1.46
CA ASP A 23 -13.04 2.93 0.36
C ASP A 23 -12.00 4.06 0.34
N ALA A 24 -11.64 4.57 1.50
CA ALA A 24 -10.63 5.62 1.60
C ALA A 24 -9.25 5.10 1.15
N VAL A 25 -8.89 3.89 1.59
CA VAL A 25 -7.62 3.28 1.19
C VAL A 25 -7.64 2.98 -0.29
N LYS A 26 -8.75 2.48 -0.82
CA LYS A 26 -8.87 2.20 -2.25
C LYS A 26 -8.65 3.45 -3.09
N SER A 27 -9.21 4.59 -2.67
CA SER A 27 -9.00 5.86 -3.37
C SER A 27 -7.53 6.26 -3.39
N ILE A 28 -6.84 6.07 -2.26
CA ILE A 28 -5.40 6.36 -2.18
C ILE A 28 -4.62 5.43 -3.10
N VAL A 29 -4.93 4.15 -3.09
CA VAL A 29 -4.27 3.15 -3.93
C VAL A 29 -4.45 3.50 -5.41
N GLU A 30 -5.67 3.82 -5.82
CA GLU A 30 -5.95 4.16 -7.21
C GLU A 30 -5.22 5.42 -7.65
N ARG A 31 -5.07 6.38 -6.73
CA ARG A 31 -4.35 7.62 -7.04
C ARG A 31 -2.85 7.38 -7.20
N LEU A 32 -2.28 6.47 -6.42
CA LEU A 32 -0.84 6.21 -6.46
C LEU A 32 -0.45 5.22 -7.54
N ALA A 33 -1.31 4.24 -7.84
CA ALA A 33 -1.03 3.26 -8.88
C ALA A 33 -1.10 3.92 -10.26
N GLY A 34 -0.26 3.48 -11.17
CA GLY A 34 -0.26 3.98 -12.54
C GLY A 34 0.50 5.29 -12.72
N GLN A 35 1.16 5.79 -11.68
CA GLN A 35 1.92 7.04 -11.74
C GLN A 35 3.42 6.83 -11.99
N GLY A 36 3.84 5.58 -12.17
CA GLY A 36 5.25 5.30 -12.43
C GLY A 36 6.12 5.31 -11.19
N HIS A 37 5.54 5.26 -10.01
CA HIS A 37 6.31 5.23 -8.75
C HIS A 37 6.98 3.87 -8.54
N SER A 38 8.18 3.89 -7.95
CA SER A 38 8.78 2.67 -7.42
C SER A 38 8.04 2.25 -6.15
N LEU A 39 8.24 1.01 -5.69
CA LEU A 39 7.63 0.56 -4.44
C LEU A 39 8.13 1.36 -3.25
N ASP A 40 9.40 1.75 -3.24
CA ASP A 40 9.94 2.60 -2.17
C ASP A 40 9.23 3.95 -2.15
N ASP A 41 8.99 4.55 -3.32
CA ASP A 41 8.26 5.80 -3.42
C ASP A 41 6.83 5.66 -2.92
N ILE A 42 6.17 4.57 -3.29
CA ILE A 42 4.80 4.29 -2.86
C ILE A 42 4.74 4.19 -1.34
N ILE A 43 5.68 3.48 -0.72
CA ILE A 43 5.73 3.35 0.74
C ILE A 43 5.90 4.71 1.40
N GLN A 44 6.80 5.55 0.88
CA GLN A 44 7.01 6.90 1.42
C GLN A 44 5.74 7.75 1.29
N LEU A 45 5.06 7.65 0.16
CA LEU A 45 3.81 8.40 -0.05
C LEU A 45 2.71 7.93 0.89
N LEU A 46 2.63 6.62 1.15
CA LEU A 46 1.68 6.09 2.13
C LEU A 46 2.00 6.61 3.53
N GLU A 47 3.27 6.69 3.89
CA GLU A 47 3.68 7.22 5.18
C GLU A 47 3.27 8.69 5.33
N ARG A 48 3.37 9.47 4.27
CA ARG A 48 2.91 10.86 4.27
C ARG A 48 1.40 10.95 4.44
N GLU A 49 0.66 10.07 3.78
CA GLU A 49 -0.80 10.02 3.94
C GLU A 49 -1.17 9.73 5.39
N MET A 50 -0.40 8.88 6.06
CA MET A 50 -0.65 8.56 7.46
C MET A 50 -0.55 9.79 8.36
N GLU A 51 0.37 10.71 8.06
CA GLU A 51 0.60 11.88 8.91
C GLU A 51 -0.63 12.76 9.05
N GLY A 52 -1.46 12.85 8.02
CA GLY A 52 -2.66 13.67 8.04
C GLY A 52 -3.95 12.89 8.25
N ALA A 53 -3.86 11.59 8.53
CA ALA A 53 -5.03 10.72 8.58
C ALA A 53 -5.57 10.54 9.99
N GLU A 54 -6.85 10.19 10.09
CA GLU A 54 -7.45 9.77 11.34
C GLU A 54 -6.84 8.45 11.80
N VAL A 55 -6.95 8.15 13.09
CA VAL A 55 -6.32 6.97 13.72
C VAL A 55 -6.70 5.68 12.99
N THR A 56 -7.97 5.50 12.66
CA THR A 56 -8.43 4.28 11.99
C THR A 56 -7.83 4.15 10.59
N LEU A 57 -7.74 5.26 9.87
CA LEU A 57 -7.12 5.24 8.54
C LEU A 57 -5.61 5.03 8.64
N GLN A 58 -4.96 5.60 9.66
CA GLN A 58 -3.53 5.35 9.91
C GLN A 58 -3.27 3.85 10.08
N THR A 59 -4.13 3.18 10.83
CA THR A 59 -4.00 1.73 11.05
C THR A 59 -4.10 0.97 9.73
N ASP A 60 -5.09 1.33 8.91
CA ASP A 60 -5.28 0.69 7.60
C ASP A 60 -4.07 0.91 6.70
N LEU A 61 -3.56 2.12 6.66
CA LEU A 61 -2.39 2.44 5.83
C LEU A 61 -1.14 1.71 6.33
N ARG A 62 -1.01 1.54 7.66
CA ARG A 62 0.09 0.76 8.22
C ARG A 62 0.00 -0.71 7.78
N ILE A 63 -1.21 -1.26 7.77
CA ILE A 63 -1.43 -2.62 7.31
C ILE A 63 -0.99 -2.76 5.85
N LEU A 64 -1.38 -1.81 5.02
CA LEU A 64 -1.01 -1.80 3.61
C LEU A 64 0.50 -1.68 3.41
N ILE A 65 1.16 -0.78 4.16
CA ILE A 65 2.60 -0.61 4.09
C ILE A 65 3.30 -1.92 4.47
N ASN A 66 2.87 -2.53 5.57
CA ASN A 66 3.47 -3.79 6.03
C ASN A 66 3.33 -4.89 4.99
N GLU A 67 2.17 -5.02 4.37
CA GLU A 67 1.96 -6.04 3.34
C GLU A 67 2.79 -5.75 2.10
N THR A 68 2.87 -4.49 1.69
CA THR A 68 3.70 -4.10 0.56
C THR A 68 5.17 -4.46 0.81
N GLN A 69 5.67 -4.14 2.00
CA GLN A 69 7.06 -4.47 2.38
C GLN A 69 7.27 -5.98 2.43
N HIS A 70 6.27 -6.71 2.90
CA HIS A 70 6.34 -8.18 2.96
C HIS A 70 6.48 -8.77 1.56
N LEU A 71 5.69 -8.29 0.60
CA LEU A 71 5.76 -8.78 -0.78
C LEU A 71 7.10 -8.43 -1.43
N VAL A 72 7.63 -7.25 -1.15
CA VAL A 72 8.94 -6.84 -1.66
C VAL A 72 10.03 -7.78 -1.14
N ARG A 73 10.00 -8.09 0.17
CA ARG A 73 10.98 -9.00 0.77
C ARG A 73 10.89 -10.39 0.20
N ARG A 74 9.68 -10.89 -0.02
CA ARG A 74 9.49 -12.21 -0.62
C ARG A 74 10.06 -12.28 -2.03
N LYS A 75 9.90 -11.19 -2.79
CA LYS A 75 10.41 -11.13 -4.15
C LYS A 75 11.94 -11.14 -4.19
N THR A 76 12.58 -10.53 -3.18
CA THR A 76 14.04 -10.38 -3.16
C THR A 76 14.77 -11.46 -2.40
N SER A 77 14.07 -12.33 -1.68
CA SER A 77 14.66 -13.30 -0.75
C SER A 77 14.88 -14.68 -1.37
N THR A 78 15.06 -14.76 -2.65
CA THR A 78 15.35 -16.03 -3.32
C THR A 78 16.82 -16.40 -3.27
#